data_06eaadeb455cdcb0e0a60cd2515d7019
#
_entry.id   06eaadeb455cdcb0e0a60cd2515d7019
#
_cell.length_a   1.000
_cell.length_b   1.000
_cell.length_c   1.000
_cell.angle_alpha   90.00
_cell.angle_beta   90.00
_cell.angle_gamma   90.00
#
_symmetry.space_group_name_H-M   'P 1'
#
loop_
_entity.id
_entity.type
_entity.pdbx_description
1 polymer ?
#
loop_
_entity_poly.entity_id
_entity_poly.type
_entity_poly.pdbx_seq_one_letter_code
_entity_poly.pdbx_strand_id
1 'polypeptide(L)'
;KIYLAAGYTDLRRGIDGLATMIRFRFQLDPYDKNTLFLFCGKRTNRIKGLLWEGDGFLLLYKRLDNGAFSWPRSAEEALEISSEQYAMLMQGLEIIPKHPIRPNNQRTSENRRRSIKRSRKSGFWLARYLL
;
A
#
# COMPACT_ATOMS: atom_id res chain seq x y z
N LYS A 1 -0.72 0.04 -12.65
CA LYS A 1 -0.30 -0.93 -11.65
C LYS A 1 0.01 -0.25 -10.33
N ILE A 2 -0.17 -0.96 -9.26
CA ILE A 2 0.16 -0.47 -7.93
C ILE A 2 1.03 -1.50 -7.24
N TYR A 3 2.23 -1.09 -6.84
CA TYR A 3 3.12 -1.90 -6.02
C TYR A 3 3.21 -1.29 -4.64
N LEU A 4 3.35 -2.14 -3.65
CA LEU A 4 3.58 -1.67 -2.31
C LEU A 4 4.82 -2.36 -1.74
N ALA A 5 5.69 -1.59 -1.10
CA ALA A 5 6.87 -2.11 -0.44
C ALA A 5 6.45 -2.67 0.93
N ALA A 6 6.37 -4.00 1.06
CA ALA A 6 6.07 -4.63 2.33
C ALA A 6 7.22 -4.37 3.33
N GLY A 7 6.90 -4.42 4.61
CA GLY A 7 7.83 -3.98 5.63
C GLY A 7 7.77 -2.47 5.83
N TYR A 8 8.78 -1.90 6.44
CA TYR A 8 8.81 -0.45 6.59
C TYR A 8 9.96 0.16 5.78
N THR A 9 9.74 1.41 5.37
CA THR A 9 10.72 2.21 4.64
C THR A 9 11.06 3.44 5.46
N ASP A 10 12.31 3.86 5.44
CA ASP A 10 12.69 5.15 6.01
C ASP A 10 12.12 6.26 5.13
N LEU A 11 11.04 6.90 5.59
CA LEU A 11 10.35 7.92 4.83
C LEU A 11 11.09 9.27 4.78
N ARG A 12 12.27 9.38 5.37
CA ARG A 12 13.15 10.52 5.13
C ARG A 12 13.72 10.50 3.72
N ARG A 13 13.68 9.33 3.06
CA ARG A 13 14.08 9.21 1.65
C ARG A 13 13.17 10.05 0.77
N GLY A 14 13.79 10.78 -0.15
CA GLY A 14 13.08 11.51 -1.19
C GLY A 14 12.98 10.70 -2.48
N ILE A 15 12.73 11.40 -3.58
CA ILE A 15 12.51 10.80 -4.90
C ILE A 15 13.68 9.87 -5.29
N ASP A 16 14.91 10.34 -5.22
CA ASP A 16 16.06 9.56 -5.67
C ASP A 16 16.28 8.32 -4.81
N GLY A 17 16.14 8.45 -3.51
CA GLY A 17 16.29 7.32 -2.59
C GLY A 17 15.24 6.24 -2.80
N LEU A 18 13.98 6.65 -3.02
CA LEU A 18 12.89 5.72 -3.28
C LEU A 18 13.02 5.07 -4.66
N ALA A 19 13.39 5.83 -5.68
CA ALA A 19 13.63 5.30 -7.02
C ALA A 19 14.76 4.26 -7.02
N THR A 20 15.84 4.55 -6.27
CA THR A 20 16.96 3.62 -6.10
C THR A 20 16.50 2.32 -5.44
N MET A 21 15.66 2.43 -4.41
CA MET A 21 15.07 1.26 -3.74
C MET A 21 14.27 0.39 -4.70
N ILE A 22 13.42 1.01 -5.51
CA ILE A 22 12.60 0.30 -6.49
C ILE A 22 13.49 -0.48 -7.47
N ARG A 23 14.54 0.15 -7.97
CA ARG A 23 15.41 -0.44 -8.97
C ARG A 23 16.26 -1.57 -8.40
N PHE A 24 16.95 -1.31 -7.30
CA PHE A 24 17.99 -2.22 -6.81
C PHE A 24 17.49 -3.20 -5.76
N ARG A 25 16.55 -2.81 -4.92
CA ARG A 25 16.04 -3.70 -3.88
C ARG A 25 14.90 -4.58 -4.40
N PHE A 26 14.01 -4.01 -5.20
CA PHE A 26 12.85 -4.74 -5.70
C PHE A 26 12.99 -5.17 -7.15
N GLN A 27 14.04 -4.72 -7.84
CA GLN A 27 14.31 -5.07 -9.24
C GLN A 27 13.14 -4.71 -10.17
N LEU A 28 12.53 -3.57 -9.90
CA LEU A 28 11.46 -3.01 -10.72
C LEU A 28 11.95 -1.71 -11.37
N ASP A 29 11.21 -1.23 -12.34
CA ASP A 29 11.54 -0.01 -13.07
C ASP A 29 10.78 1.18 -12.46
N PRO A 30 11.47 2.14 -11.81
CA PRO A 30 10.79 3.31 -11.26
C PRO A 30 10.24 4.24 -12.33
N TYR A 31 10.71 4.12 -13.59
CA TYR A 31 10.24 4.93 -14.71
C TYR A 31 9.07 4.30 -15.46
N ASP A 32 8.51 3.22 -14.96
CA ASP A 32 7.34 2.59 -15.56
C ASP A 32 6.12 3.51 -15.39
N LYS A 33 5.63 4.03 -16.52
CA LYS A 33 4.45 4.90 -16.53
C LYS A 33 3.23 4.10 -16.06
N ASN A 34 2.30 4.79 -15.41
CA ASN A 34 1.07 4.19 -14.89
C ASN A 34 1.32 3.18 -13.77
N THR A 35 2.47 3.25 -13.11
CA THR A 35 2.76 2.42 -11.95
C THR A 35 3.00 3.30 -10.73
N LEU A 36 2.20 3.10 -9.71
CA LEU A 36 2.34 3.78 -8.43
C LEU A 36 3.06 2.86 -7.45
N PHE A 37 4.12 3.36 -6.84
CA PHE A 37 4.86 2.65 -5.80
C PHE A 37 4.56 3.27 -4.44
N LEU A 38 4.09 2.45 -3.50
CA LEU A 38 3.69 2.90 -2.16
C LEU A 38 4.66 2.40 -1.10
N PHE A 39 4.97 3.26 -0.15
CA PHE A 39 5.90 3.00 0.96
C PHE A 39 5.29 3.45 2.26
N CYS A 40 5.50 2.67 3.32
CA CYS A 40 5.02 3.02 4.64
C CYS A 40 6.17 3.13 5.63
N GLY A 41 6.11 4.08 6.52
CA GLY A 41 7.10 4.27 7.56
C GLY A 41 6.96 3.27 8.70
N LYS A 42 7.88 3.33 9.64
CA LYS A 42 7.83 2.53 10.86
C LYS A 42 6.56 2.85 11.66
N ARG A 43 6.16 4.12 11.69
CA ARG A 43 4.83 4.52 12.14
C ARG A 43 3.87 4.32 10.97
N THR A 44 2.83 3.54 11.19
CA THR A 44 1.90 3.15 10.14
C THR A 44 0.85 4.19 9.81
N ASN A 45 1.00 5.41 10.32
CA ASN A 45 0.13 6.54 10.00
C ASN A 45 0.65 7.37 8.82
N ARG A 46 1.74 6.98 8.18
CA ARG A 46 2.37 7.75 7.10
C ARG A 46 2.71 6.84 5.93
N ILE A 47 2.38 7.30 4.73
CA ILE A 47 2.79 6.65 3.49
C ILE A 47 3.35 7.68 2.53
N LYS A 48 4.26 7.23 1.68
CA LYS A 48 4.69 7.97 0.50
C LYS A 48 4.36 7.17 -0.74
N GLY A 49 4.07 7.88 -1.83
CA GLY A 49 3.87 7.30 -3.14
C GLY A 49 4.80 7.93 -4.15
N LEU A 50 5.34 7.13 -5.06
CA LEU A 50 6.19 7.59 -6.15
C LEU A 50 5.58 7.20 -7.47
N LEU A 51 5.41 8.17 -8.36
CA LEU A 51 4.81 7.98 -9.68
C LEU A 51 5.64 8.72 -10.72
N TRP A 52 6.09 8.02 -11.77
CA TRP A 52 6.71 8.64 -12.93
C TRP A 52 5.64 9.10 -13.90
N GLU A 53 5.65 10.40 -14.23
CA GLU A 53 4.64 11.01 -15.09
C GLU A 53 5.10 11.23 -16.54
N GLY A 54 6.30 10.76 -16.88
CA GLY A 54 6.88 10.92 -18.21
C GLY A 54 7.83 12.09 -18.32
N ASP A 55 7.59 13.15 -17.58
CA ASP A 55 8.45 14.34 -17.53
C ASP A 55 9.10 14.55 -16.15
N GLY A 56 8.67 13.82 -15.16
CA GLY A 56 9.20 13.93 -13.81
C GLY A 56 8.54 12.98 -12.86
N PHE A 57 9.11 12.85 -11.68
CA PHE A 57 8.52 12.06 -10.59
C PHE A 57 7.57 12.93 -9.76
N LEU A 58 6.42 12.37 -9.46
CA LEU A 58 5.49 12.90 -8.47
C LEU A 58 5.70 12.13 -7.17
N LEU A 59 5.99 12.86 -6.10
CA LEU A 59 6.12 12.29 -4.76
C LEU A 59 4.88 12.68 -3.95
N LEU A 60 4.12 11.68 -3.55
CA LEU A 60 2.93 11.84 -2.74
C LEU A 60 3.27 11.54 -1.28
N TYR A 61 2.66 12.27 -0.36
CA TYR A 61 2.84 12.06 1.06
C TYR A 61 1.49 12.18 1.77
N LYS A 62 1.16 11.16 2.55
CA LYS A 62 -0.07 11.17 3.35
C LYS A 62 0.24 10.79 4.78
N ARG A 63 -0.17 11.68 5.68
CA ARG A 63 -0.12 11.42 7.12
C ARG A 63 -1.55 11.46 7.67
N LEU A 64 -1.93 10.40 8.38
CA LEU A 64 -3.22 10.34 9.04
C LEU A 64 -3.14 11.08 10.38
N ASP A 65 -4.14 11.90 10.67
CA ASP A 65 -4.26 12.53 11.99
C ASP A 65 -4.67 11.52 13.04
N ASN A 66 -5.56 10.60 12.69
CA ASN A 66 -6.03 9.54 13.56
C ASN A 66 -5.99 8.21 12.81
N GLY A 67 -5.67 7.15 13.54
CA GLY A 67 -5.63 5.81 12.97
C GLY A 67 -4.32 5.51 12.27
N ALA A 68 -4.28 4.36 11.63
CA ALA A 68 -3.10 3.82 10.98
C ALA A 68 -3.49 2.95 9.81
N PHE A 69 -2.58 2.83 8.85
CA PHE A 69 -2.71 1.87 7.76
C PHE A 69 -2.36 0.47 8.27
N SER A 70 -3.11 -0.52 7.83
CA SER A 70 -2.78 -1.94 8.09
C SER A 70 -1.77 -2.41 7.05
N TRP A 71 -0.50 -2.07 7.27
CA TRP A 71 0.55 -2.29 6.30
C TRP A 71 1.15 -3.69 6.42
N PRO A 72 1.32 -4.43 5.29
CA PRO A 72 1.96 -5.75 5.34
C PRO A 72 3.41 -5.64 5.80
N ARG A 73 3.78 -6.42 6.79
CA ARG A 73 5.12 -6.41 7.41
C ARG A 73 5.89 -7.72 7.28
N SER A 74 5.27 -8.71 6.65
CA SER A 74 5.76 -10.09 6.70
C SER A 74 7.05 -10.36 5.92
N ALA A 75 7.35 -9.57 4.89
CA ALA A 75 8.56 -9.72 4.11
C ALA A 75 8.93 -8.41 3.46
N GLU A 76 10.23 -8.17 3.27
CA GLU A 76 10.70 -7.00 2.54
C GLU A 76 10.67 -7.28 1.05
N GLU A 77 9.53 -7.15 0.46
CA GLU A 77 9.32 -7.40 -0.96
C GLU A 77 8.34 -6.37 -1.54
N ALA A 78 8.34 -6.25 -2.86
CA ALA A 78 7.35 -5.44 -3.56
C ALA A 78 6.17 -6.33 -3.90
N LEU A 79 4.99 -5.93 -3.46
CA LEU A 79 3.74 -6.64 -3.70
C LEU A 79 2.89 -5.87 -4.71
N GLU A 80 2.49 -6.53 -5.79
CA GLU A 80 1.52 -5.94 -6.69
C GLU A 80 0.13 -6.08 -6.08
N ILE A 81 -0.61 -4.98 -5.99
CA ILE A 81 -1.95 -4.99 -5.43
C ILE A 81 -2.96 -4.48 -6.46
N SER A 82 -4.20 -4.92 -6.30
CA SER A 82 -5.30 -4.48 -7.14
C SER A 82 -5.83 -3.12 -6.69
N SER A 83 -6.65 -2.49 -7.54
CA SER A 83 -7.36 -1.27 -7.17
C SER A 83 -8.26 -1.48 -5.96
N GLU A 84 -8.86 -2.66 -5.84
CA GLU A 84 -9.70 -3.01 -4.69
C GLU A 84 -8.89 -3.12 -3.41
N GLN A 85 -7.74 -3.77 -3.47
CA GLN A 85 -6.83 -3.86 -2.33
C GLN A 85 -6.30 -2.47 -1.93
N TYR A 86 -6.02 -1.63 -2.90
CA TYR A 86 -5.63 -0.25 -2.65
C TYR A 86 -6.73 0.50 -1.89
N ALA A 87 -7.98 0.38 -2.32
CA ALA A 87 -9.11 1.00 -1.64
C ALA A 87 -9.26 0.48 -0.20
N MET A 88 -9.08 -0.82 0.00
CA MET A 88 -9.10 -1.43 1.34
C MET A 88 -7.99 -0.86 2.22
N LEU A 89 -6.78 -0.78 1.69
CA LEU A 89 -5.62 -0.24 2.41
C LEU A 89 -5.87 1.19 2.86
N MET A 90 -6.41 2.02 1.97
CA MET A 90 -6.71 3.42 2.28
C MET A 90 -7.79 3.56 3.35
N GLN A 91 -8.60 2.54 3.57
CA GLN A 91 -9.63 2.49 4.61
C GLN A 91 -9.13 1.85 5.91
N GLY A 92 -7.85 1.54 6.01
CA GLY A 92 -7.27 0.92 7.19
C GLY A 92 -7.50 -0.57 7.30
N LEU A 93 -7.93 -1.23 6.21
CA LEU A 93 -8.16 -2.67 6.19
C LEU A 93 -6.91 -3.45 5.79
N GLU A 94 -6.81 -4.68 6.28
CA GLU A 94 -5.75 -5.59 5.89
C GLU A 94 -6.00 -6.10 4.48
N ILE A 95 -4.97 -6.07 3.64
CA ILE A 95 -5.02 -6.57 2.26
C ILE A 95 -4.44 -7.96 2.11
N ILE A 96 -3.69 -8.42 3.11
CA ILE A 96 -3.13 -9.76 3.19
C ILE A 96 -3.66 -10.41 4.45
N PRO A 97 -4.35 -11.56 4.37
CA PRO A 97 -4.83 -12.25 5.55
C PRO A 97 -3.66 -12.64 6.47
N LYS A 98 -3.82 -12.44 7.79
CA LYS A 98 -2.80 -12.84 8.78
C LYS A 98 -2.57 -14.34 8.80
N HIS A 99 -3.59 -15.10 8.44
CA HIS A 99 -3.52 -16.54 8.38
C HIS A 99 -3.77 -16.97 6.94
N PRO A 100 -2.93 -17.88 6.40
CA PRO A 100 -3.14 -18.38 5.05
C PRO A 100 -4.55 -18.97 4.94
N ILE A 101 -5.21 -18.67 3.82
CA ILE A 101 -6.52 -19.24 3.53
C ILE A 101 -6.34 -20.74 3.36
N ARG A 102 -6.89 -21.50 4.32
CA ARG A 102 -7.02 -22.95 4.15
C ARG A 102 -8.17 -23.20 3.16
N PRO A 103 -8.14 -24.34 2.44
CA PRO A 103 -9.23 -24.65 1.51
C PRO A 103 -10.54 -24.98 2.24
N ASN A 104 -10.97 -24.08 3.12
CA ASN A 104 -12.23 -24.14 3.83
C ASN A 104 -13.00 -22.88 3.46
N ASN A 105 -13.92 -23.01 2.53
CA ASN A 105 -14.69 -21.91 1.97
C ASN A 105 -15.45 -21.09 3.00
N GLN A 106 -15.88 -21.68 4.10
CA GLN A 106 -16.63 -20.97 5.14
C GLN A 106 -15.77 -19.93 5.86
N ARG A 107 -14.52 -20.27 6.22
CA ARG A 107 -13.61 -19.30 6.86
C ARG A 107 -13.27 -18.14 5.94
N THR A 108 -13.07 -18.42 4.68
CA THR A 108 -12.79 -17.39 3.68
C THR A 108 -13.95 -16.40 3.57
N SER A 109 -15.18 -16.91 3.53
CA SER A 109 -16.38 -16.08 3.46
C SER A 109 -16.53 -15.21 4.70
N GLU A 110 -16.27 -15.73 5.88
CA GLU A 110 -16.33 -14.97 7.13
C GLU A 110 -15.31 -13.84 7.17
N ASN A 111 -14.09 -14.10 6.76
CA ASN A 111 -13.05 -13.08 6.70
C ASN A 111 -13.40 -11.96 5.72
N ARG A 112 -13.95 -12.31 4.56
CA ARG A 112 -14.44 -11.32 3.59
C ARG A 112 -15.58 -10.47 4.17
N ARG A 113 -16.52 -11.08 4.87
CA ARG A 113 -17.62 -10.37 5.53
C ARG A 113 -17.12 -9.41 6.59
N ARG A 114 -16.16 -9.82 7.41
CA ARG A 114 -15.54 -8.96 8.42
C ARG A 114 -14.84 -7.76 7.79
N SER A 115 -14.09 -7.99 6.72
CA SER A 115 -13.41 -6.92 5.98
C SER A 115 -14.40 -5.92 5.40
N ILE A 116 -15.50 -6.38 4.81
CA ILE A 116 -16.56 -5.53 4.28
C ILE A 116 -17.21 -4.69 5.38
N LYS A 117 -17.49 -5.29 6.55
CA LYS A 117 -18.05 -4.56 7.70
C LYS A 117 -17.12 -3.47 8.20
N ARG A 118 -15.83 -3.73 8.27
CA ARG A 118 -14.83 -2.72 8.64
C ARG A 118 -14.77 -1.59 7.62
N SER A 119 -14.84 -1.92 6.33
CA SER A 119 -14.84 -0.95 5.25
C SER A 119 -15.98 0.07 5.41
N ARG A 120 -17.18 -0.38 5.76
CA ARG A 120 -18.31 0.50 5.99
C ARG A 120 -18.12 1.49 7.13
N LYS A 121 -17.31 1.12 8.14
CA LYS A 121 -17.03 1.98 9.29
C LYS A 121 -15.91 2.96 9.05
N SER A 122 -15.00 2.66 8.12
CA SER A 122 -13.77 3.43 7.92
C SER A 122 -13.91 4.65 7.02
N GLY A 123 -14.96 4.74 6.19
CA GLY A 123 -15.19 5.85 5.28
C GLY A 123 -14.26 5.82 4.05
N PHE A 124 -14.71 6.49 3.00
CA PHE A 124 -14.05 6.42 1.68
C PHE A 124 -13.19 7.63 1.35
N TRP A 125 -13.13 8.61 2.22
CA TRP A 125 -12.49 9.88 1.91
C TRP A 125 -10.98 9.79 1.65
N LEU A 126 -10.31 8.77 2.18
CA LEU A 126 -8.88 8.57 1.97
C LEU A 126 -8.52 8.23 0.52
N ALA A 127 -9.37 7.52 -0.18
CA ALA A 127 -9.12 7.12 -1.55
C ALA A 127 -9.08 8.29 -2.53
N ARG A 128 -9.61 9.44 -2.17
CA ARG A 128 -9.66 10.63 -3.04
C ARG A 128 -8.33 11.35 -3.19
N TYR A 129 -7.38 11.10 -2.32
CA TYR A 129 -6.13 11.86 -2.28
C TYR A 129 -5.02 11.31 -3.16
N LEU A 130 -5.15 10.07 -3.62
CA LEU A 130 -4.12 9.42 -4.42
C LEU A 130 -4.53 9.22 -5.88
N LEU A 131 -5.65 9.77 -6.25
CA LEU A 131 -6.14 9.80 -7.60
C LEU A 131 -6.11 11.22 -8.14
#